data_e57619b865c86ed2e4385dd4cb2e14bf
#
_entry.id   e57619b865c86ed2e4385dd4cb2e14bf
#
_cell.length_a   1.000
_cell.length_b   1.000
_cell.length_c   1.000
_cell.angle_alpha   90.00
_cell.angle_beta   90.00
_cell.angle_gamma   90.00
#
_symmetry.space_group_name_H-M   'P 1'
#
loop_
_entity.id
_entity.type
_entity.pdbx_description
1 polymer ?
#
loop_
_entity_poly.entity_id
_entity_poly.type
_entity_poly.pdbx_seq_one_letter_code
_entity_poly.pdbx_strand_id
1 'polypeptide(L)'
;MSCVAELVFFSGTMDCGKSTLALQMDHNHGARGRVGLIFTKMDRAGTNVLSSRLGLSTGALEVGDDLDFWDAIVGRATAGTRIDYLICDEAQFYTSDQVEQLARIVDEMDVDVFAFGITADFRTELFPGSKRLIELADRVQVLQVEALCWCGRRATTNARVMDGVMVVEGEQVVVGDTQPGTTGLVEYEVLCRRHYMRRMTSHAAKAAALSPEVLPFDLDVCPLPPLPITQAD
;
A
#
# COMPACT_ATOMS: atom_id res chain seq x y z
N MET A 1 -17.98 28.89 -2.33
CA MET A 1 -16.64 28.59 -2.82
C MET A 1 -16.74 27.19 -3.39
N SER A 2 -16.62 27.04 -4.72
CA SER A 2 -16.52 25.73 -5.36
C SER A 2 -15.22 25.10 -4.84
N CYS A 3 -15.29 23.98 -4.10
CA CYS A 3 -14.10 23.18 -3.88
C CYS A 3 -13.72 22.62 -5.26
N VAL A 4 -12.55 22.96 -5.72
CA VAL A 4 -11.96 22.35 -6.93
C VAL A 4 -11.63 20.91 -6.57
N ALA A 5 -11.93 19.98 -7.46
CA ALA A 5 -11.55 18.57 -7.26
C ALA A 5 -10.04 18.40 -7.17
N GLU A 6 -9.58 17.38 -6.47
CA GLU A 6 -8.15 17.12 -6.26
C GLU A 6 -7.78 15.65 -6.54
N LEU A 7 -6.59 15.46 -7.10
CA LEU A 7 -5.90 14.16 -7.10
C LEU A 7 -5.05 14.05 -5.83
N VAL A 8 -5.42 13.15 -4.93
CA VAL A 8 -4.69 12.95 -3.67
C VAL A 8 -4.07 11.56 -3.64
N PHE A 9 -2.75 11.49 -3.47
CA PHE A 9 -2.05 10.24 -3.31
C PHE A 9 -1.75 9.93 -1.84
N PHE A 10 -2.40 8.91 -1.30
CA PHE A 10 -2.15 8.37 0.03
C PHE A 10 -1.10 7.26 -0.03
N SER A 11 0.09 7.56 0.45
CA SER A 11 1.23 6.65 0.39
C SER A 11 1.61 6.07 1.75
N GLY A 12 2.21 4.89 1.73
CA GLY A 12 2.73 4.25 2.94
C GLY A 12 3.37 2.90 2.63
N THR A 13 3.93 2.26 3.64
CA THR A 13 4.41 0.88 3.54
C THR A 13 3.24 -0.11 3.51
N MET A 14 3.52 -1.38 3.33
CA MET A 14 2.54 -2.41 3.68
C MET A 14 2.12 -2.23 5.15
N ASP A 15 0.94 -2.73 5.51
CA ASP A 15 0.38 -2.75 6.87
C ASP A 15 0.11 -1.39 7.54
N CYS A 16 0.17 -0.29 6.80
CA CYS A 16 -0.15 1.05 7.31
C CYS A 16 -1.63 1.44 7.20
N GLY A 17 -2.53 0.51 6.86
CA GLY A 17 -3.99 0.74 6.89
C GLY A 17 -4.58 1.47 5.68
N LYS A 18 -3.92 1.45 4.51
CA LYS A 18 -4.39 2.10 3.26
C LYS A 18 -5.82 1.72 2.90
N SER A 19 -6.08 0.44 2.69
CA SER A 19 -7.41 -0.06 2.29
C SER A 19 -8.47 0.21 3.37
N THR A 20 -8.09 0.22 4.66
CA THR A 20 -9.00 0.60 5.75
C THR A 20 -9.40 2.07 5.65
N LEU A 21 -8.45 2.97 5.38
CA LEU A 21 -8.74 4.39 5.17
C LEU A 21 -9.57 4.61 3.91
N ALA A 22 -9.27 3.91 2.82
CA ALA A 22 -10.04 3.96 1.58
C ALA A 22 -11.53 3.63 1.83
N LEU A 23 -11.81 2.53 2.52
CA LEU A 23 -13.16 2.12 2.90
C LEU A 23 -13.84 3.13 3.85
N GLN A 24 -13.10 3.70 4.80
CA GLN A 24 -13.62 4.73 5.70
C GLN A 24 -13.96 6.02 4.95
N MET A 25 -13.15 6.41 3.97
CA MET A 25 -13.41 7.58 3.14
C MET A 25 -14.65 7.37 2.28
N ASP A 26 -14.79 6.21 1.64
CA ASP A 26 -16.00 5.85 0.88
C ASP A 26 -17.25 5.96 1.75
N HIS A 27 -17.23 5.35 2.93
CA HIS A 27 -18.34 5.44 3.89
C HIS A 27 -18.68 6.90 4.25
N ASN A 28 -17.66 7.72 4.55
CA ASN A 28 -17.85 9.10 4.96
C ASN A 28 -18.42 9.97 3.83
N HIS A 29 -17.96 9.79 2.60
CA HIS A 29 -18.49 10.50 1.43
C HIS A 29 -19.90 10.04 1.11
N GLY A 30 -20.17 8.74 1.12
CA GLY A 30 -21.50 8.16 0.90
C GLY A 30 -22.52 8.65 1.93
N ALA A 31 -22.15 8.73 3.21
CA ALA A 31 -22.99 9.27 4.28
C ALA A 31 -23.37 10.75 4.07
N ARG A 32 -22.65 11.47 3.22
CA ARG A 32 -22.93 12.87 2.81
C ARG A 32 -23.65 12.96 1.46
N GLY A 33 -24.11 11.83 0.90
CA GLY A 33 -24.83 11.74 -0.38
C GLY A 33 -23.94 11.92 -1.60
N ARG A 34 -22.61 11.79 -1.47
CA ARG A 34 -21.70 11.71 -2.61
C ARG A 34 -21.69 10.30 -3.16
N VAL A 35 -21.56 10.16 -4.46
CA VAL A 35 -21.52 8.88 -5.17
C VAL A 35 -20.10 8.63 -5.67
N GLY A 36 -19.49 7.52 -5.24
CA GLY A 36 -18.14 7.13 -5.61
C GLY A 36 -18.08 5.86 -6.42
N LEU A 37 -16.96 5.65 -7.08
CA LEU A 37 -16.56 4.38 -7.66
C LEU A 37 -15.24 3.95 -7.05
N ILE A 38 -15.14 2.65 -6.76
CA ILE A 38 -13.94 2.06 -6.17
C ILE A 38 -13.28 1.19 -7.21
N PHE A 39 -11.99 1.39 -7.39
CA PHE A 39 -11.12 0.62 -8.27
C PHE A 39 -10.01 -0.04 -7.47
N THR A 40 -9.70 -1.29 -7.80
CA THR A 40 -8.58 -2.02 -7.20
C THR A 40 -7.83 -2.81 -8.27
N LYS A 41 -6.55 -3.08 -8.02
CA LYS A 41 -5.73 -3.92 -8.90
C LYS A 41 -5.05 -4.99 -8.05
N MET A 42 -5.26 -6.26 -8.40
CA MET A 42 -4.63 -7.39 -7.71
C MET A 42 -4.99 -7.51 -6.22
N ASP A 43 -6.25 -7.21 -5.82
CA ASP A 43 -6.69 -7.40 -4.43
C ASP A 43 -6.62 -8.90 -4.03
N ARG A 44 -6.18 -9.15 -2.82
CA ARG A 44 -6.03 -10.49 -2.23
C ARG A 44 -7.36 -11.22 -2.03
N ALA A 45 -8.45 -10.50 -1.85
CA ALA A 45 -9.78 -11.08 -1.62
C ALA A 45 -10.43 -11.63 -2.91
N GLY A 46 -9.78 -11.48 -4.06
CA GLY A 46 -10.29 -11.90 -5.34
C GLY A 46 -10.77 -10.73 -6.20
N THR A 47 -11.37 -11.05 -7.35
CA THR A 47 -11.83 -10.06 -8.32
C THR A 47 -13.04 -9.27 -7.80
N ASN A 48 -13.06 -7.96 -8.12
CA ASN A 48 -14.18 -7.05 -7.86
C ASN A 48 -14.51 -6.78 -6.38
N VAL A 49 -13.56 -6.91 -5.47
CA VAL A 49 -13.72 -6.59 -4.05
C VAL A 49 -12.51 -5.80 -3.55
N LEU A 50 -12.75 -4.69 -2.86
CA LEU A 50 -11.74 -4.05 -2.02
C LEU A 50 -11.91 -4.57 -0.60
N SER A 51 -10.84 -5.09 -0.02
CA SER A 51 -10.84 -5.64 1.34
C SER A 51 -9.77 -5.02 2.23
N SER A 52 -10.05 -4.95 3.52
CA SER A 52 -9.08 -4.58 4.53
C SER A 52 -8.71 -5.77 5.42
N ARG A 53 -7.52 -5.77 5.99
CA ARG A 53 -7.10 -6.80 6.98
C ARG A 53 -7.94 -6.79 8.26
N LEU A 54 -8.71 -5.73 8.49
CA LEU A 54 -9.65 -5.63 9.63
C LEU A 54 -11.02 -6.26 9.32
N GLY A 55 -11.19 -6.92 8.17
CA GLY A 55 -12.41 -7.61 7.79
C GLY A 55 -13.48 -6.71 7.16
N LEU A 56 -13.16 -5.46 6.83
CA LEU A 56 -14.05 -4.60 6.06
C LEU A 56 -13.91 -4.92 4.58
N SER A 57 -15.02 -4.91 3.83
CA SER A 57 -15.00 -5.13 2.39
C SER A 57 -16.14 -4.42 1.69
N THR A 58 -15.93 -4.06 0.43
CA THR A 58 -16.97 -3.48 -0.46
C THR A 58 -16.70 -3.90 -1.90
N GLY A 59 -17.73 -3.76 -2.76
CA GLY A 59 -17.58 -4.01 -4.19
C GLY A 59 -16.62 -3.00 -4.84
N ALA A 60 -15.75 -3.47 -5.72
CA ALA A 60 -14.80 -2.66 -6.46
C ALA A 60 -14.74 -3.08 -7.92
N LEU A 61 -14.22 -2.22 -8.78
CA LEU A 61 -13.96 -2.51 -10.19
C LEU A 61 -12.48 -2.91 -10.32
N GLU A 62 -12.24 -4.05 -10.97
CA GLU A 62 -10.87 -4.52 -11.23
C GLU A 62 -10.20 -3.67 -12.30
N VAL A 63 -8.95 -3.30 -12.08
CA VAL A 63 -8.14 -2.51 -13.01
C VAL A 63 -7.20 -3.44 -13.78
N GLY A 64 -7.54 -3.73 -15.03
CA GLY A 64 -6.63 -4.37 -15.96
C GLY A 64 -5.60 -3.39 -16.53
N ASP A 65 -4.56 -3.91 -17.19
CA ASP A 65 -3.54 -3.06 -17.85
C ASP A 65 -4.12 -2.30 -19.06
N ASP A 66 -5.19 -2.82 -19.64
CA ASP A 66 -5.95 -2.29 -20.77
C ASP A 66 -7.12 -1.38 -20.36
N LEU A 67 -7.39 -1.21 -19.07
CA LEU A 67 -8.46 -0.34 -18.63
C LEU A 67 -8.13 1.12 -18.97
N ASP A 68 -9.01 1.76 -19.74
CA ASP A 68 -9.04 3.20 -19.92
C ASP A 68 -9.99 3.84 -18.90
N PHE A 69 -9.44 4.59 -17.94
CA PHE A 69 -10.22 5.26 -16.92
C PHE A 69 -11.11 6.35 -17.49
N TRP A 70 -10.59 7.09 -18.48
CA TRP A 70 -11.35 8.17 -19.11
C TRP A 70 -12.62 7.63 -19.77
N ASP A 71 -12.49 6.65 -20.64
CA ASP A 71 -13.64 6.04 -21.33
C ASP A 71 -14.60 5.38 -20.34
N ALA A 72 -14.09 4.71 -19.31
CA ALA A 72 -14.90 4.06 -18.29
C ALA A 72 -15.73 5.05 -17.47
N ILE A 73 -15.19 6.22 -17.12
CA ILE A 73 -15.88 7.24 -16.33
C ILE A 73 -16.83 8.07 -17.20
N VAL A 74 -16.37 8.53 -18.38
CA VAL A 74 -17.21 9.28 -19.34
C VAL A 74 -18.41 8.46 -19.79
N GLY A 75 -18.20 7.16 -20.08
CA GLY A 75 -19.30 6.27 -20.47
C GLY A 75 -20.39 6.18 -19.40
N ARG A 76 -20.01 6.04 -18.11
CA ARG A 76 -20.96 6.01 -16.99
C ARG A 76 -21.65 7.34 -16.77
N ALA A 77 -20.91 8.44 -16.83
CA ALA A 77 -21.48 9.80 -16.69
C ALA A 77 -22.47 10.09 -17.80
N THR A 78 -22.14 9.74 -19.04
CA THR A 78 -23.04 9.88 -20.22
C THR A 78 -24.29 9.03 -20.09
N ALA A 79 -24.18 7.85 -19.45
CA ALA A 79 -25.34 7.01 -19.16
C ALA A 79 -26.19 7.54 -17.98
N GLY A 80 -25.87 8.72 -17.41
CA GLY A 80 -26.64 9.36 -16.36
C GLY A 80 -26.21 8.97 -14.94
N THR A 81 -25.08 8.27 -14.77
CA THR A 81 -24.55 7.95 -13.44
C THR A 81 -23.83 9.18 -12.88
N ARG A 82 -24.26 9.66 -11.71
CA ARG A 82 -23.52 10.67 -10.97
C ARG A 82 -22.26 10.08 -10.39
N ILE A 83 -21.13 10.77 -10.55
CA ILE A 83 -19.84 10.37 -9.99
C ILE A 83 -19.21 11.60 -9.37
N ASP A 84 -19.01 11.58 -8.05
CA ASP A 84 -18.44 12.69 -7.30
C ASP A 84 -16.99 12.43 -6.88
N TYR A 85 -16.58 11.15 -6.78
CA TYR A 85 -15.21 10.78 -6.43
C TYR A 85 -14.86 9.36 -6.92
N LEU A 86 -13.55 9.12 -7.03
CA LEU A 86 -12.98 7.80 -7.28
C LEU A 86 -12.07 7.42 -6.11
N ILE A 87 -12.10 6.14 -5.72
CA ILE A 87 -11.13 5.53 -4.83
C ILE A 87 -10.36 4.49 -5.64
N CYS A 88 -9.04 4.64 -5.69
CA CYS A 88 -8.13 3.81 -6.46
C CYS A 88 -7.15 3.12 -5.52
N ASP A 89 -7.40 1.85 -5.15
CA ASP A 89 -6.49 1.08 -4.28
C ASP A 89 -5.46 0.31 -5.11
N GLU A 90 -4.34 -0.02 -4.47
CA GLU A 90 -3.15 -0.65 -5.08
C GLU A 90 -2.65 0.12 -6.31
N ALA A 91 -2.78 1.44 -6.28
CA ALA A 91 -2.50 2.33 -7.42
C ALA A 91 -1.03 2.36 -7.84
N GLN A 92 -0.10 1.79 -7.05
CA GLN A 92 1.29 1.61 -7.47
C GLN A 92 1.42 0.71 -8.71
N PHE A 93 0.45 -0.18 -8.94
CA PHE A 93 0.44 -1.09 -10.08
C PHE A 93 -0.19 -0.48 -11.34
N TYR A 94 -0.71 0.75 -11.28
CA TYR A 94 -1.25 1.43 -12.44
C TYR A 94 -0.14 1.84 -13.40
N THR A 95 -0.47 1.89 -14.68
CA THR A 95 0.42 2.44 -15.69
C THR A 95 0.51 3.97 -15.57
N SER A 96 1.56 4.57 -16.13
CA SER A 96 1.68 6.04 -16.18
C SER A 96 0.48 6.67 -16.88
N ASP A 97 0.03 6.07 -17.98
CA ASP A 97 -1.11 6.56 -18.76
C ASP A 97 -2.41 6.50 -17.95
N GLN A 98 -2.62 5.44 -17.18
CA GLN A 98 -3.78 5.33 -16.27
C GLN A 98 -3.78 6.44 -15.22
N VAL A 99 -2.61 6.79 -14.66
CA VAL A 99 -2.50 7.90 -13.70
C VAL A 99 -2.77 9.25 -14.38
N GLU A 100 -2.30 9.45 -15.61
CA GLU A 100 -2.59 10.67 -16.38
C GLU A 100 -4.08 10.81 -16.69
N GLN A 101 -4.76 9.71 -16.99
CA GLN A 101 -6.22 9.71 -17.17
C GLN A 101 -6.95 10.08 -15.87
N LEU A 102 -6.48 9.63 -14.71
CA LEU A 102 -7.03 10.02 -13.41
C LEU A 102 -6.86 11.53 -13.15
N ALA A 103 -5.69 12.11 -13.43
CA ALA A 103 -5.47 13.54 -13.32
C ALA A 103 -6.39 14.32 -14.27
N ARG A 104 -6.55 13.85 -15.51
CA ARG A 104 -7.46 14.44 -16.47
C ARG A 104 -8.93 14.41 -16.02
N ILE A 105 -9.38 13.33 -15.37
CA ILE A 105 -10.73 13.22 -14.81
C ILE A 105 -10.94 14.30 -13.72
N VAL A 106 -9.95 14.54 -12.88
CA VAL A 106 -9.99 15.62 -11.88
C VAL A 106 -10.18 16.97 -12.57
N ASP A 107 -9.32 17.28 -13.55
CA ASP A 107 -9.26 18.59 -14.19
C ASP A 107 -10.50 18.90 -15.07
N GLU A 108 -10.99 17.91 -15.84
CA GLU A 108 -12.03 18.12 -16.84
C GLU A 108 -13.44 17.74 -16.37
N MET A 109 -13.57 16.88 -15.34
CA MET A 109 -14.87 16.41 -14.86
C MET A 109 -15.21 16.87 -13.44
N ASP A 110 -14.31 17.57 -12.74
CA ASP A 110 -14.46 18.02 -11.35
C ASP A 110 -14.81 16.85 -10.39
N VAL A 111 -14.12 15.70 -10.57
CA VAL A 111 -14.28 14.47 -9.80
C VAL A 111 -13.04 14.27 -8.93
N ASP A 112 -13.21 14.18 -7.61
CA ASP A 112 -12.10 13.90 -6.70
C ASP A 112 -11.50 12.52 -6.95
N VAL A 113 -10.18 12.38 -6.90
CA VAL A 113 -9.49 11.10 -7.00
C VAL A 113 -8.62 10.85 -5.77
N PHE A 114 -8.92 9.78 -5.05
CA PHE A 114 -8.17 9.32 -3.89
C PHE A 114 -7.42 8.04 -4.25
N ALA A 115 -6.14 8.16 -4.55
CA ALA A 115 -5.27 7.04 -4.90
C ALA A 115 -4.51 6.54 -3.67
N PHE A 116 -4.52 5.23 -3.44
CA PHE A 116 -3.83 4.56 -2.33
C PHE A 116 -2.80 3.60 -2.88
N GLY A 117 -1.59 3.63 -2.33
CA GLY A 117 -0.54 2.74 -2.80
C GLY A 117 0.71 2.72 -1.93
N ILE A 118 1.58 1.75 -2.17
CA ILE A 118 2.94 1.73 -1.63
C ILE A 118 3.85 2.53 -2.56
N THR A 119 4.84 3.22 -1.98
CA THR A 119 5.70 4.10 -2.78
C THR A 119 6.77 3.32 -3.55
N ALA A 120 7.45 2.43 -2.86
CA ALA A 120 8.60 1.70 -3.40
C ALA A 120 8.48 0.19 -3.16
N ASP A 121 9.12 -0.57 -4.02
CA ASP A 121 9.22 -2.03 -3.94
C ASP A 121 10.22 -2.49 -2.86
N PHE A 122 10.46 -3.80 -2.82
CA PHE A 122 11.40 -4.42 -1.89
C PHE A 122 12.87 -4.06 -2.17
N ARG A 123 13.20 -3.48 -3.34
CA ARG A 123 14.53 -2.97 -3.71
C ARG A 123 14.68 -1.47 -3.39
N THR A 124 13.63 -0.84 -2.86
CA THR A 124 13.50 0.60 -2.64
C THR A 124 13.41 1.43 -3.93
N GLU A 125 13.02 0.81 -5.04
CA GLU A 125 12.74 1.48 -6.30
C GLU A 125 11.26 1.85 -6.39
N LEU A 126 10.97 3.03 -6.93
CA LEU A 126 9.59 3.50 -7.08
C LEU A 126 8.83 2.60 -8.06
N PHE A 127 7.59 2.27 -7.73
CA PHE A 127 6.66 1.70 -8.70
C PHE A 127 6.29 2.73 -9.76
N PRO A 128 6.05 2.32 -11.02
CA PRO A 128 5.69 3.24 -12.10
C PRO A 128 4.46 4.10 -11.77
N GLY A 129 3.38 3.50 -11.27
CA GLY A 129 2.17 4.21 -10.87
C GLY A 129 2.42 5.19 -9.72
N SER A 130 3.15 4.77 -8.68
CA SER A 130 3.49 5.65 -7.56
C SER A 130 4.40 6.80 -7.97
N LYS A 131 5.37 6.55 -8.85
CA LYS A 131 6.20 7.61 -9.41
C LYS A 131 5.34 8.66 -10.12
N ARG A 132 4.42 8.22 -10.99
CA ARG A 132 3.57 9.13 -11.74
C ARG A 132 2.57 9.87 -10.85
N LEU A 133 2.04 9.22 -9.82
CA LEU A 133 1.20 9.85 -8.80
C LEU A 133 1.95 10.94 -8.03
N ILE A 134 3.21 10.70 -7.65
CA ILE A 134 4.04 11.71 -6.97
C ILE A 134 4.29 12.93 -7.87
N GLU A 135 4.42 12.72 -9.18
CA GLU A 135 4.65 13.78 -10.17
C GLU A 135 3.41 14.63 -10.44
N LEU A 136 2.20 14.06 -10.38
CA LEU A 136 0.97 14.71 -10.82
C LEU A 136 -0.04 15.05 -9.71
N ALA A 137 0.03 14.40 -8.55
CA ALA A 137 -0.97 14.62 -7.51
C ALA A 137 -0.90 16.04 -6.93
N ASP A 138 -2.05 16.67 -6.71
CA ASP A 138 -2.17 17.94 -5.99
C ASP A 138 -1.63 17.83 -4.57
N ARG A 139 -1.83 16.64 -3.96
CA ARG A 139 -1.32 16.35 -2.62
C ARG A 139 -0.80 14.91 -2.51
N VAL A 140 0.37 14.77 -1.91
CA VAL A 140 0.92 13.49 -1.49
C VAL A 140 0.85 13.42 0.04
N GLN A 141 0.08 12.47 0.56
CA GLN A 141 -0.11 12.29 2.01
C GLN A 141 0.48 10.97 2.46
N VAL A 142 1.42 11.03 3.39
CA VAL A 142 1.91 9.83 4.07
C VAL A 142 0.95 9.50 5.19
N LEU A 143 0.47 8.24 5.22
CA LEU A 143 -0.45 7.79 6.26
C LEU A 143 0.19 7.88 7.65
N GLN A 144 -0.60 8.36 8.61
CA GLN A 144 -0.13 8.56 9.97
C GLN A 144 -0.09 7.27 10.80
N VAL A 145 -0.86 6.25 10.41
CA VAL A 145 -0.76 4.93 11.04
C VAL A 145 0.58 4.33 10.67
N GLU A 146 1.42 4.16 11.67
CA GLU A 146 2.78 3.67 11.48
C GLU A 146 2.80 2.15 11.49
N ALA A 147 3.22 1.56 10.36
CA ALA A 147 3.70 0.19 10.40
C ALA A 147 5.01 0.15 11.19
N LEU A 148 5.16 -0.85 12.05
CA LEU A 148 6.32 -0.96 12.92
C LEU A 148 7.27 -2.06 12.44
N CYS A 149 8.55 -1.73 12.40
CA CYS A 149 9.61 -2.70 12.29
C CYS A 149 9.63 -3.60 13.55
N TRP A 150 10.16 -4.80 13.45
CA TRP A 150 10.29 -5.72 14.59
C TRP A 150 11.02 -5.12 15.81
N CYS A 151 11.80 -4.06 15.61
CA CYS A 151 12.47 -3.33 16.70
C CYS A 151 11.62 -2.22 17.33
N GLY A 152 10.33 -2.10 16.98
CA GLY A 152 9.42 -1.08 17.48
C GLY A 152 9.57 0.30 16.86
N ARG A 153 10.52 0.53 15.95
CA ARG A 153 10.65 1.79 15.22
C ARG A 153 9.72 1.81 14.02
N ARG A 154 9.32 3.00 13.58
CA ARG A 154 8.58 3.20 12.35
C ARG A 154 9.25 2.48 11.18
N ALA A 155 8.50 1.65 10.48
CA ALA A 155 8.92 1.04 9.24
C ALA A 155 8.79 2.02 8.08
N THR A 156 9.77 2.02 7.17
CA THR A 156 9.81 2.91 6.01
C THR A 156 10.01 2.16 4.70
N THR A 157 10.28 0.87 4.77
CA THR A 157 10.60 0.03 3.62
C THR A 157 9.87 -1.32 3.71
N ASN A 158 9.53 -1.87 2.57
CA ASN A 158 9.01 -3.22 2.44
C ASN A 158 10.17 -4.14 2.05
N ALA A 159 10.41 -5.21 2.78
CA ALA A 159 11.40 -6.21 2.48
C ALA A 159 10.73 -7.49 2.02
N ARG A 160 11.23 -8.10 0.94
CA ARG A 160 10.84 -9.44 0.52
C ARG A 160 11.74 -10.44 1.25
N VAL A 161 11.15 -11.46 1.83
CA VAL A 161 11.85 -12.47 2.64
C VAL A 161 11.53 -13.85 2.09
N MET A 162 12.56 -14.67 1.91
CA MET A 162 12.43 -16.09 1.59
C MET A 162 13.20 -16.89 2.63
N ASP A 163 12.54 -17.84 3.26
CA ASP A 163 13.13 -18.69 4.31
C ASP A 163 13.87 -17.89 5.40
N GLY A 164 13.30 -16.74 5.78
CA GLY A 164 13.86 -15.86 6.81
C GLY A 164 14.98 -14.93 6.32
N VAL A 165 15.42 -15.05 5.06
CA VAL A 165 16.49 -14.25 4.45
C VAL A 165 15.91 -13.18 3.54
N MET A 166 16.42 -11.95 3.66
CA MET A 166 15.99 -10.84 2.83
C MET A 166 16.48 -11.01 1.38
N VAL A 167 15.54 -10.95 0.44
CA VAL A 167 15.80 -10.96 -1.01
C VAL A 167 16.02 -9.53 -1.49
N VAL A 168 17.06 -9.30 -2.27
CA VAL A 168 17.43 -7.95 -2.77
C VAL A 168 17.45 -7.86 -4.30
N GLU A 169 17.23 -8.97 -4.99
CA GLU A 169 17.18 -9.06 -6.45
C GLU A 169 15.93 -9.81 -6.90
N GLY A 170 15.51 -9.61 -8.13
CA GLY A 170 14.36 -10.27 -8.72
C GLY A 170 13.32 -9.31 -9.27
N GLU A 171 12.23 -9.84 -9.83
CA GLU A 171 11.16 -9.05 -10.40
C GLU A 171 10.44 -8.21 -9.35
N GLN A 172 9.97 -7.03 -9.76
CA GLN A 172 9.31 -6.07 -8.88
C GLN A 172 8.05 -6.65 -8.25
N VAL A 173 7.26 -7.35 -9.03
CA VAL A 173 6.02 -7.99 -8.59
C VAL A 173 6.20 -9.51 -8.64
N VAL A 174 6.09 -10.17 -7.50
CA VAL A 174 5.88 -11.61 -7.41
C VAL A 174 4.55 -11.79 -6.72
N VAL A 175 3.63 -12.49 -7.36
CA VAL A 175 2.36 -12.89 -6.74
C VAL A 175 2.71 -13.93 -5.67
N GLY A 176 3.11 -13.44 -4.51
CA GLY A 176 3.31 -14.23 -3.30
C GLY A 176 2.01 -14.29 -2.54
N ASP A 177 1.69 -15.40 -1.96
CA ASP A 177 0.54 -15.74 -1.11
C ASP A 177 -0.61 -16.50 -1.76
N THR A 178 -0.67 -16.75 -3.07
CA THR A 178 -1.87 -17.36 -3.67
C THR A 178 -1.65 -18.69 -4.41
N GLN A 179 -0.44 -19.22 -4.50
CA GLN A 179 -0.24 -20.53 -5.10
C GLN A 179 0.34 -21.56 -4.12
N PRO A 180 -0.46 -22.59 -3.70
CA PRO A 180 0.07 -23.74 -3.02
C PRO A 180 0.97 -24.52 -4.01
N GLY A 181 2.27 -24.48 -3.80
CA GLY A 181 3.23 -25.26 -4.61
C GLY A 181 4.53 -24.56 -4.98
N THR A 182 4.73 -23.29 -4.63
CA THR A 182 6.04 -22.64 -4.81
C THR A 182 6.98 -23.08 -3.70
N THR A 183 8.09 -23.69 -4.06
CA THR A 183 9.19 -24.02 -3.14
C THR A 183 9.81 -22.73 -2.60
N GLY A 184 9.51 -22.41 -1.34
CA GLY A 184 9.94 -21.19 -0.63
C GLY A 184 8.77 -20.26 -0.35
N LEU A 185 8.45 -20.10 0.93
CA LEU A 185 7.41 -19.16 1.37
C LEU A 185 7.93 -17.74 1.17
N VAL A 186 7.41 -17.03 0.16
CA VAL A 186 7.71 -15.61 -0.04
C VAL A 186 6.87 -14.81 0.93
N GLU A 187 7.50 -14.13 1.84
CA GLU A 187 6.87 -13.25 2.82
C GLU A 187 7.31 -11.80 2.59
N TYR A 188 6.53 -10.86 3.09
CA TYR A 188 6.91 -9.45 3.13
C TYR A 188 6.97 -8.98 4.58
N GLU A 189 8.08 -8.33 4.92
CA GLU A 189 8.29 -7.74 6.24
C GLU A 189 8.53 -6.24 6.11
N VAL A 190 7.87 -5.44 6.97
CA VAL A 190 8.10 -4.00 7.00
C VAL A 190 9.26 -3.67 7.95
N LEU A 191 10.25 -2.96 7.42
CA LEU A 191 11.48 -2.67 8.14
C LEU A 191 11.75 -1.16 8.25
N CYS A 192 12.39 -0.76 9.35
CA CYS A 192 13.01 0.56 9.39
C CYS A 192 14.25 0.57 8.49
N ARG A 193 14.63 1.74 7.97
CA ARG A 193 15.77 1.89 7.06
C ARG A 193 17.04 1.22 7.59
N ARG A 194 17.33 1.33 8.89
CA ARG A 194 18.53 0.73 9.50
C ARG A 194 18.57 -0.79 9.32
N HIS A 195 17.46 -1.48 9.61
CA HIS A 195 17.39 -2.93 9.50
C HIS A 195 17.32 -3.40 8.04
N TYR A 196 16.61 -2.65 7.20
CA TYR A 196 16.62 -2.91 5.77
C TYR A 196 18.04 -2.85 5.18
N MET A 197 18.80 -1.78 5.42
CA MET A 197 20.16 -1.62 4.91
C MET A 197 21.14 -2.68 5.45
N ARG A 198 20.87 -3.22 6.63
CA ARG A 198 21.64 -4.30 7.25
C ARG A 198 21.14 -5.69 6.87
N ARG A 199 20.08 -5.80 6.05
CA ARG A 199 19.41 -7.04 5.66
C ARG A 199 18.99 -7.89 6.87
N MET A 200 18.59 -7.24 7.96
CA MET A 200 18.25 -7.86 9.22
C MET A 200 16.74 -8.03 9.38
N THR A 201 16.25 -9.21 9.05
CA THR A 201 14.85 -9.62 9.26
C THR A 201 14.59 -9.94 10.72
N SER A 202 13.31 -10.05 11.12
CA SER A 202 12.93 -10.51 12.46
C SER A 202 13.44 -11.93 12.73
N HIS A 203 13.43 -12.79 11.71
CA HIS A 203 13.96 -14.15 11.80
C HIS A 203 15.47 -14.16 12.03
N ALA A 204 16.23 -13.39 11.25
CA ALA A 204 17.69 -13.28 11.42
C ALA A 204 18.05 -12.70 12.79
N ALA A 205 17.30 -11.71 13.29
CA ALA A 205 17.52 -11.14 14.61
C ALA A 205 17.26 -12.15 15.73
N LYS A 206 16.20 -12.96 15.64
CA LYS A 206 15.92 -14.03 16.60
C LYS A 206 17.00 -15.10 16.58
N ALA A 207 17.45 -15.51 15.40
CA ALA A 207 18.51 -16.51 15.26
C ALA A 207 19.83 -16.00 15.87
N ALA A 208 20.19 -14.74 15.62
CA ALA A 208 21.38 -14.13 16.23
C ALA A 208 21.29 -14.01 17.76
N ALA A 209 20.12 -13.72 18.32
CA ALA A 209 19.91 -13.66 19.76
C ALA A 209 20.02 -15.04 20.45
N LEU A 210 19.80 -16.13 19.71
CA LEU A 210 19.90 -17.49 20.21
C LEU A 210 21.30 -18.08 19.99
N SER A 211 22.19 -17.41 19.22
CA SER A 211 23.56 -17.86 18.99
C SER A 211 24.43 -17.59 20.21
N PRO A 212 25.19 -18.58 20.70
CA PRO A 212 26.14 -18.38 21.79
C PRO A 212 27.40 -17.60 21.34
N GLU A 213 27.59 -17.37 20.06
CA GLU A 213 28.69 -16.54 19.55
C GLU A 213 28.31 -15.07 19.64
N VAL A 214 29.03 -14.34 20.49
CA VAL A 214 29.01 -12.89 20.50
C VAL A 214 29.59 -12.41 19.17
N LEU A 215 28.75 -11.90 18.28
CA LEU A 215 29.22 -11.31 17.05
C LEU A 215 30.22 -10.19 17.34
N PRO A 216 31.36 -10.11 16.64
CA PRO A 216 32.46 -9.20 16.95
C PRO A 216 32.17 -7.73 16.61
N PHE A 217 30.95 -7.40 16.31
CA PHE A 217 30.52 -6.00 16.14
C PHE A 217 29.73 -5.62 17.39
N ASP A 218 30.12 -4.54 17.97
CA ASP A 218 29.31 -3.86 18.95
C ASP A 218 28.01 -3.46 18.25
N LEU A 219 27.12 -4.40 18.24
CA LEU A 219 25.78 -4.21 17.78
C LEU A 219 25.17 -3.31 18.83
N ASP A 220 25.12 -2.02 18.55
CA ASP A 220 23.99 -1.19 18.98
C ASP A 220 22.71 -1.82 18.41
N VAL A 221 22.47 -3.06 18.79
CA VAL A 221 21.19 -3.72 18.65
C VAL A 221 20.25 -2.80 19.38
N CYS A 222 19.32 -2.21 18.66
CA CYS A 222 18.26 -1.46 19.29
C CYS A 222 17.71 -2.36 20.41
N PRO A 223 17.92 -2.05 21.69
CA PRO A 223 17.43 -2.91 22.75
C PRO A 223 15.94 -3.09 22.55
N LEU A 224 15.47 -4.31 22.59
CA LEU A 224 14.03 -4.56 22.65
C LEU A 224 13.48 -3.73 23.78
N PRO A 225 12.38 -2.98 23.59
CA PRO A 225 11.73 -2.31 24.71
C PRO A 225 11.44 -3.37 25.76
N PRO A 226 11.63 -3.07 27.06
CA PRO A 226 11.32 -4.00 28.11
C PRO A 226 9.87 -4.46 27.96
N LEU A 227 9.66 -5.77 28.03
CA LEU A 227 8.31 -6.32 28.02
C LEU A 227 7.50 -5.62 29.11
N PRO A 228 6.24 -5.21 28.81
CA PRO A 228 5.41 -4.62 29.84
C PRO A 228 5.32 -5.60 31.02
N ILE A 229 5.72 -5.15 32.18
CA ILE A 229 5.55 -5.90 33.42
C ILE A 229 4.04 -5.99 33.63
N THR A 230 3.45 -7.15 33.34
CA THR A 230 2.11 -7.46 33.85
C THR A 230 2.20 -7.45 35.35
N GLN A 231 1.69 -6.39 35.99
CA GLN A 231 1.40 -6.44 37.40
C GLN A 231 0.33 -7.52 37.55
N ALA A 232 0.74 -8.62 38.17
CA ALA A 232 -0.20 -9.61 38.69
C ALA A 232 -0.83 -8.99 39.93
N ASP A 233 -2.14 -8.75 39.88
CA ASP A 233 -2.99 -8.56 41.03
C ASP A 233 -3.25 -9.88 41.75
#